data_a3cb133caf4144562b088861d812414c
#
_entry.id   a3cb133caf4144562b088861d812414c
#
_cell.length_a   1.000
_cell.length_b   1.000
_cell.length_c   1.000
_cell.angle_alpha   90.00
_cell.angle_beta   90.00
_cell.angle_gamma   90.00
#
_symmetry.space_group_name_H-M   'P 1'
#
loop_
_entity.id
_entity.type
_entity.pdbx_description
1 polymer ?
#
loop_
_entity_poly.entity_id
_entity_poly.type
_entity_poly.pdbx_seq_one_letter_code
_entity_poly.pdbx_strand_id
1 'polypeptide(L)'
;NHFASEYIYNAYKDEKTCGVLSEDDTFGTITIAEPIGIICGIVPTTNPTSTAIFKSLISLKTRNAIIFSPHPRAKDATNKAADIVLQAAIAAGAPKDLIGWIDQPSVELSNALMHHPDINLILATGGPGMVKAAYSSGKPAIGVGAGNTPVVIDETADIKRAVASVLMSKTFDNGVICASEQSVVVVDSVYDAVRERFASHGGYLLQGKELKAVQDIILKNGALNAAIVGQPAYKIAELAGFTVPATTKILIGEVKVVDESEPFAHEKLSPTLAMYRAKDFEEAVEKAEKLVAMGGIGHTSCLYTDQDNQPERVAHFGQMMKTARILI
;
A
#
# COMPACT_ATOMS: atom_id res chain seq x y z
N ASN A 1 13.28 -0.87 5.82
CA ASN A 1 14.54 -0.18 5.45
C ASN A 1 15.31 -0.96 4.38
N HIS A 2 15.36 -2.31 4.49
CA HIS A 2 16.02 -3.18 3.49
C HIS A 2 15.54 -2.91 2.05
N PHE A 3 14.23 -2.75 1.82
CA PHE A 3 13.71 -2.40 0.50
C PHE A 3 14.26 -1.09 -0.05
N ALA A 4 14.37 -0.05 0.79
CA ALA A 4 14.86 1.25 0.35
C ALA A 4 16.36 1.21 0.02
N SER A 5 17.17 0.52 0.84
CA SER A 5 18.63 0.47 0.69
C SER A 5 19.10 -0.51 -0.38
N GLU A 6 18.41 -1.64 -0.54
CA GLU A 6 18.85 -2.70 -1.46
C GLU A 6 18.12 -2.62 -2.82
N TYR A 7 16.79 -2.72 -2.81
CA TYR A 7 16.04 -2.83 -4.05
C TYR A 7 15.86 -1.48 -4.73
N ILE A 8 15.35 -0.47 -4.03
CA ILE A 8 15.05 0.84 -4.64
C ILE A 8 16.34 1.55 -5.02
N TYR A 9 17.31 1.60 -4.13
CA TYR A 9 18.60 2.21 -4.42
C TYR A 9 19.28 1.56 -5.63
N ASN A 10 19.36 0.22 -5.68
CA ASN A 10 19.98 -0.48 -6.79
C ASN A 10 19.22 -0.32 -8.11
N ALA A 11 17.88 -0.23 -8.07
CA ALA A 11 17.08 -0.01 -9.27
C ALA A 11 17.31 1.38 -9.89
N TYR A 12 17.54 2.41 -9.07
CA TYR A 12 17.56 3.80 -9.55
C TYR A 12 18.91 4.51 -9.46
N LYS A 13 19.93 3.94 -8.80
CA LYS A 13 21.22 4.62 -8.60
C LYS A 13 21.92 5.05 -9.89
N ASP A 14 21.76 4.26 -10.96
CA ASP A 14 22.40 4.49 -12.25
C ASP A 14 21.52 5.27 -13.25
N GLU A 15 20.25 5.54 -12.89
CA GLU A 15 19.35 6.34 -13.69
C GLU A 15 19.86 7.78 -13.83
N LYS A 16 19.88 8.30 -15.06
CA LYS A 16 20.27 9.68 -15.34
C LYS A 16 19.13 10.62 -14.95
N THR A 17 19.35 11.45 -13.95
CA THR A 17 18.32 12.34 -13.38
C THR A 17 18.70 13.82 -13.45
N CYS A 18 19.73 14.18 -14.21
CA CYS A 18 20.12 15.57 -14.41
C CYS A 18 20.85 15.77 -15.75
N GLY A 19 20.73 16.96 -16.31
CA GLY A 19 21.30 17.34 -17.60
C GLY A 19 20.56 16.72 -18.79
N VAL A 20 21.18 16.72 -19.97
CA VAL A 20 20.58 16.21 -21.20
C VAL A 20 20.31 14.71 -21.07
N LEU A 21 19.05 14.28 -21.20
CA LEU A 21 18.64 12.87 -21.17
C LEU A 21 18.68 12.23 -22.54
N SER A 22 18.18 12.94 -23.55
CA SER A 22 18.15 12.48 -24.95
C SER A 22 18.16 13.66 -25.91
N GLU A 23 18.64 13.40 -27.11
CA GLU A 23 18.57 14.31 -28.26
C GLU A 23 17.87 13.58 -29.40
N ASP A 24 16.99 14.25 -30.10
CA ASP A 24 16.25 13.74 -31.25
C ASP A 24 16.49 14.66 -32.46
N ASP A 25 17.37 14.23 -33.31
CA ASP A 25 17.73 14.99 -34.53
C ASP A 25 16.59 15.05 -35.56
N THR A 26 15.63 14.12 -35.52
CA THR A 26 14.48 14.08 -36.42
C THR A 26 13.53 15.26 -36.20
N PHE A 27 13.27 15.54 -34.92
CA PHE A 27 12.38 16.63 -34.50
C PHE A 27 13.14 17.86 -34.00
N GLY A 28 14.47 17.80 -33.90
CA GLY A 28 15.30 18.89 -33.37
C GLY A 28 15.01 19.21 -31.90
N THR A 29 14.75 18.19 -31.08
CA THR A 29 14.40 18.34 -29.67
C THR A 29 15.49 17.78 -28.75
N ILE A 30 15.68 18.45 -27.60
CA ILE A 30 16.57 18.00 -26.52
C ILE A 30 15.75 17.87 -25.25
N THR A 31 15.79 16.70 -24.60
CA THR A 31 15.16 16.47 -23.30
C THR A 31 16.18 16.67 -22.19
N ILE A 32 15.91 17.60 -21.28
CA ILE A 32 16.80 17.97 -20.17
C ILE A 32 16.07 17.70 -18.84
N ALA A 33 16.72 16.98 -17.92
CA ALA A 33 16.23 16.82 -16.56
C ALA A 33 16.70 17.96 -15.66
N GLU A 34 15.75 18.67 -15.07
CA GLU A 34 15.97 19.77 -14.13
C GLU A 34 15.28 19.50 -12.79
N PRO A 35 15.84 19.99 -11.67
CA PRO A 35 15.16 19.89 -10.37
C PRO A 35 13.86 20.70 -10.38
N ILE A 36 12.84 20.19 -9.69
CA ILE A 36 11.57 20.92 -9.55
C ILE A 36 11.61 21.96 -8.43
N GLY A 37 12.50 21.81 -7.45
CA GLY A 37 12.67 22.73 -6.33
C GLY A 37 12.42 22.10 -4.96
N ILE A 38 11.48 22.62 -4.17
CA ILE A 38 11.17 22.11 -2.83
C ILE A 38 9.96 21.19 -2.90
N ILE A 39 10.11 19.99 -2.35
CA ILE A 39 9.08 18.96 -2.30
C ILE A 39 8.44 18.93 -0.91
N CYS A 40 7.11 18.92 -0.84
CA CYS A 40 6.37 18.58 0.36
C CYS A 40 6.17 17.05 0.44
N GLY A 41 6.78 16.39 1.41
CA GLY A 41 6.71 14.94 1.60
C GLY A 41 5.73 14.55 2.70
N ILE A 42 4.50 14.14 2.36
CA ILE A 42 3.53 13.61 3.34
C ILE A 42 3.88 12.15 3.64
N VAL A 43 4.01 11.83 4.94
CA VAL A 43 4.44 10.50 5.40
C VAL A 43 3.36 9.82 6.25
N PRO A 44 2.97 8.57 5.95
CA PRO A 44 1.92 7.86 6.68
C PRO A 44 2.44 7.24 7.98
N THR A 45 1.52 6.72 8.79
CA THR A 45 1.86 5.95 9.99
C THR A 45 2.19 4.49 9.71
N THR A 46 1.81 3.96 8.55
CA THR A 46 1.92 2.53 8.20
C THR A 46 3.36 2.08 7.91
N ASN A 47 4.17 2.94 7.33
CA ASN A 47 5.57 2.66 6.98
C ASN A 47 6.41 3.95 6.98
N PRO A 48 6.52 4.63 8.12
CA PRO A 48 7.07 5.99 8.19
C PRO A 48 8.54 6.08 7.83
N THR A 49 9.37 5.19 8.36
CA THR A 49 10.82 5.22 8.17
C THR A 49 11.22 4.91 6.73
N SER A 50 10.65 3.86 6.13
CA SER A 50 10.94 3.51 4.74
C SER A 50 10.46 4.58 3.76
N THR A 51 9.31 5.21 4.03
CA THR A 51 8.80 6.31 3.23
C THR A 51 9.69 7.55 3.32
N ALA A 52 10.14 7.92 4.52
CA ALA A 52 11.08 9.04 4.70
C ALA A 52 12.41 8.78 4.00
N ILE A 53 13.00 7.59 4.15
CA ILE A 53 14.25 7.21 3.48
C ILE A 53 14.07 7.27 1.95
N PHE A 54 13.03 6.62 1.40
CA PHE A 54 12.79 6.60 -0.03
C PHE A 54 12.63 8.01 -0.61
N LYS A 55 11.76 8.82 0.01
CA LYS A 55 11.50 10.19 -0.48
C LYS A 55 12.73 11.08 -0.35
N SER A 56 13.53 10.92 0.69
CA SER A 56 14.81 11.62 0.82
C SER A 56 15.77 11.24 -0.30
N LEU A 57 15.98 9.94 -0.54
CA LEU A 57 16.91 9.45 -1.57
C LEU A 57 16.50 9.92 -2.96
N ILE A 58 15.22 9.82 -3.33
CA ILE A 58 14.77 10.26 -4.66
C ILE A 58 14.85 11.79 -4.82
N SER A 59 14.56 12.55 -3.77
CA SER A 59 14.70 14.00 -3.80
C SER A 59 16.15 14.43 -3.99
N LEU A 60 17.07 13.87 -3.20
CA LEU A 60 18.51 14.14 -3.34
C LEU A 60 19.05 13.75 -4.71
N LYS A 61 18.67 12.55 -5.20
CA LYS A 61 19.10 12.08 -6.53
C LYS A 61 18.65 13.01 -7.66
N THR A 62 17.47 13.60 -7.54
CA THR A 62 16.92 14.53 -8.51
C THR A 62 17.24 16.01 -8.19
N ARG A 63 18.17 16.26 -7.27
CA ARG A 63 18.64 17.59 -6.85
C ARG A 63 17.55 18.49 -6.28
N ASN A 64 16.57 17.91 -5.60
CA ASN A 64 15.48 18.63 -4.95
C ASN A 64 15.68 18.66 -3.43
N ALA A 65 15.19 19.70 -2.78
CA ALA A 65 15.00 19.70 -1.34
C ALA A 65 13.65 19.09 -0.98
N ILE A 66 13.52 18.58 0.25
CA ILE A 66 12.26 18.00 0.75
C ILE A 66 11.97 18.43 2.18
N ILE A 67 10.71 18.79 2.45
CA ILE A 67 10.20 19.05 3.79
C ILE A 67 9.13 18.01 4.11
N PHE A 68 9.34 17.24 5.18
CA PHE A 68 8.41 16.22 5.60
C PHE A 68 7.29 16.76 6.48
N SER A 69 6.07 16.33 6.18
CA SER A 69 4.91 16.41 7.08
C SER A 69 4.60 14.99 7.57
N PRO A 70 5.11 14.60 8.74
CA PRO A 70 4.90 13.26 9.28
C PRO A 70 3.49 13.11 9.86
N HIS A 71 2.99 11.87 9.88
CA HIS A 71 1.79 11.55 10.66
C HIS A 71 2.07 11.76 12.15
N PRO A 72 1.17 12.38 12.95
CA PRO A 72 1.41 12.69 14.37
C PRO A 72 1.87 11.48 15.21
N ARG A 73 1.31 10.29 14.96
CA ARG A 73 1.66 9.05 15.67
C ARG A 73 3.02 8.48 15.30
N ALA A 74 3.62 8.91 14.18
CA ALA A 74 4.87 8.39 13.66
C ALA A 74 5.93 9.47 13.46
N LYS A 75 5.72 10.67 14.03
CA LYS A 75 6.60 11.83 13.83
C LYS A 75 8.05 11.54 14.23
N ASP A 76 8.25 10.94 15.40
CA ASP A 76 9.60 10.69 15.93
C ASP A 76 10.39 9.71 15.05
N ALA A 77 9.73 8.64 14.59
CA ALA A 77 10.33 7.66 13.68
C ALA A 77 10.61 8.25 12.29
N THR A 78 9.69 9.07 11.76
CA THR A 78 9.85 9.77 10.48
C THR A 78 11.00 10.75 10.54
N ASN A 79 11.00 11.64 11.54
CA ASN A 79 11.98 12.72 11.67
C ASN A 79 13.37 12.14 11.93
N LYS A 80 13.48 11.08 12.76
CA LYS A 80 14.75 10.40 12.98
C LYS A 80 15.31 9.73 11.73
N ALA A 81 14.46 9.10 10.92
CA ALA A 81 14.85 8.51 9.64
C ALA A 81 15.34 9.59 8.65
N ALA A 82 14.64 10.72 8.57
CA ALA A 82 15.01 11.86 7.73
C ALA A 82 16.35 12.48 8.20
N ASP A 83 16.55 12.66 9.51
CA ASP A 83 17.80 13.16 10.11
C ASP A 83 18.99 12.25 9.77
N ILE A 84 18.85 10.93 9.88
CA ILE A 84 19.94 9.99 9.52
C ILE A 84 20.36 10.16 8.06
N VAL A 85 19.40 10.31 7.13
CA VAL A 85 19.72 10.52 5.72
C VAL A 85 20.36 11.90 5.51
N LEU A 86 19.84 12.94 6.17
CA LEU A 86 20.40 14.29 6.11
C LEU A 86 21.85 14.32 6.60
N GLN A 87 22.15 13.71 7.76
CA GLN A 87 23.53 13.67 8.29
C GLN A 87 24.49 12.94 7.35
N ALA A 88 24.04 11.83 6.74
CA ALA A 88 24.83 11.12 5.73
C ALA A 88 25.08 11.97 4.48
N ALA A 89 24.08 12.72 4.03
CA ALA A 89 24.21 13.64 2.89
C ALA A 89 25.19 14.79 3.20
N ILE A 90 25.09 15.41 4.38
CA ILE A 90 26.01 16.47 4.83
C ILE A 90 27.45 15.94 4.89
N ALA A 91 27.66 14.75 5.43
CA ALA A 91 28.98 14.11 5.49
C ALA A 91 29.58 13.86 4.08
N ALA A 92 28.71 13.72 3.08
CA ALA A 92 29.09 13.60 1.66
C ALA A 92 29.22 14.96 0.95
N GLY A 93 29.07 16.10 1.66
CA GLY A 93 29.24 17.45 1.12
C GLY A 93 27.95 18.14 0.68
N ALA A 94 26.79 17.59 1.00
CA ALA A 94 25.51 18.23 0.68
C ALA A 94 25.20 19.44 1.59
N PRO A 95 24.45 20.46 1.11
CA PRO A 95 23.95 21.52 1.96
C PRO A 95 23.11 21.00 3.11
N LYS A 96 23.18 21.68 4.26
CA LYS A 96 22.49 21.26 5.50
C LYS A 96 20.95 21.38 5.46
N ASP A 97 20.44 22.19 4.54
CA ASP A 97 19.01 22.55 4.48
C ASP A 97 18.24 21.76 3.40
N LEU A 98 18.80 20.64 2.91
CA LEU A 98 18.16 19.83 1.84
C LEU A 98 17.00 18.95 2.33
N ILE A 99 17.00 18.56 3.59
CA ILE A 99 15.92 17.75 4.18
C ILE A 99 15.47 18.44 5.46
N GLY A 100 14.19 18.79 5.51
CA GLY A 100 13.55 19.37 6.69
C GLY A 100 12.31 18.57 7.09
N TRP A 101 11.74 18.89 8.24
CA TRP A 101 10.51 18.25 8.73
C TRP A 101 9.75 19.14 9.72
N ILE A 102 8.46 18.82 9.91
CA ILE A 102 7.62 19.43 10.93
C ILE A 102 7.78 18.67 12.25
N ASP A 103 8.27 19.31 13.30
CA ASP A 103 8.47 18.70 14.62
C ASP A 103 7.15 18.43 15.36
N GLN A 104 6.16 19.30 15.18
CA GLN A 104 4.83 19.17 15.80
C GLN A 104 3.76 19.17 14.70
N PRO A 105 3.56 18.03 14.01
CA PRO A 105 2.65 17.95 12.88
C PRO A 105 1.19 18.08 13.32
N SER A 106 0.44 18.84 12.54
CA SER A 106 -1.01 18.97 12.62
C SER A 106 -1.61 19.02 11.22
N VAL A 107 -2.92 18.90 11.12
CA VAL A 107 -3.64 19.04 9.83
C VAL A 107 -3.44 20.44 9.26
N GLU A 108 -3.50 21.46 10.12
CA GLU A 108 -3.32 22.86 9.74
C GLU A 108 -1.91 23.11 9.18
N LEU A 109 -0.86 22.61 9.86
CA LEU A 109 0.52 22.77 9.39
C LEU A 109 0.79 21.98 8.12
N SER A 110 0.20 20.79 7.98
CA SER A 110 0.29 20.01 6.74
C SER A 110 -0.36 20.75 5.58
N ASN A 111 -1.53 21.35 5.79
CA ASN A 111 -2.20 22.16 4.79
C ASN A 111 -1.41 23.43 4.47
N ALA A 112 -0.89 24.13 5.48
CA ALA A 112 -0.05 25.32 5.28
C ALA A 112 1.19 24.99 4.44
N LEU A 113 1.86 23.86 4.72
CA LEU A 113 3.02 23.42 3.94
C LEU A 113 2.62 23.10 2.49
N MET A 114 1.53 22.35 2.27
CA MET A 114 1.07 22.01 0.90
C MET A 114 0.73 23.26 0.06
N HIS A 115 0.25 24.34 0.69
CA HIS A 115 -0.13 25.58 0.00
C HIS A 115 1.00 26.63 -0.01
N HIS A 116 2.14 26.34 0.63
CA HIS A 116 3.23 27.33 0.69
C HIS A 116 3.74 27.69 -0.72
N PRO A 117 3.97 28.98 -1.02
CA PRO A 117 4.36 29.42 -2.37
C PRO A 117 5.63 28.73 -2.88
N ASP A 118 6.60 28.46 -2.01
CA ASP A 118 7.89 27.86 -2.38
C ASP A 118 7.83 26.33 -2.56
N ILE A 119 6.71 25.68 -2.24
CA ILE A 119 6.53 24.26 -2.55
C ILE A 119 6.18 24.09 -4.03
N ASN A 120 6.95 23.27 -4.72
CA ASN A 120 6.83 23.03 -6.16
C ASN A 120 6.16 21.69 -6.50
N LEU A 121 6.26 20.71 -5.61
CA LEU A 121 5.67 19.38 -5.78
C LEU A 121 5.24 18.81 -4.43
N ILE A 122 4.12 18.10 -4.42
CA ILE A 122 3.68 17.33 -3.25
C ILE A 122 3.81 15.85 -3.55
N LEU A 123 4.58 15.13 -2.72
CA LEU A 123 4.63 13.66 -2.70
C LEU A 123 3.82 13.16 -1.51
N ALA A 124 2.55 12.83 -1.74
CA ALA A 124 1.63 12.43 -0.68
C ALA A 124 1.51 10.91 -0.58
N THR A 125 1.81 10.34 0.59
CA THR A 125 1.46 8.96 0.94
C THR A 125 0.63 9.01 2.21
N GLY A 126 -0.65 8.63 2.12
CA GLY A 126 -1.55 8.75 3.27
C GLY A 126 -2.98 8.29 2.97
N GLY A 127 -3.87 8.48 3.91
CA GLY A 127 -5.29 8.15 3.73
C GLY A 127 -5.97 9.00 2.65
N PRO A 128 -7.16 8.57 2.15
CA PRO A 128 -7.85 9.22 1.03
C PRO A 128 -8.07 10.72 1.22
N GLY A 129 -8.38 11.16 2.45
CA GLY A 129 -8.58 12.58 2.76
C GLY A 129 -7.33 13.43 2.56
N MET A 130 -6.16 12.93 2.95
CA MET A 130 -4.88 13.62 2.78
C MET A 130 -4.45 13.68 1.31
N VAL A 131 -4.65 12.58 0.57
CA VAL A 131 -4.37 12.54 -0.88
C VAL A 131 -5.29 13.50 -1.64
N LYS A 132 -6.58 13.55 -1.29
CA LYS A 132 -7.52 14.51 -1.85
C LYS A 132 -7.07 15.96 -1.56
N ALA A 133 -6.64 16.26 -0.34
CA ALA A 133 -6.12 17.59 0.02
C ALA A 133 -4.89 17.97 -0.82
N ALA A 134 -3.96 17.02 -1.02
CA ALA A 134 -2.78 17.22 -1.86
C ALA A 134 -3.16 17.57 -3.31
N TYR A 135 -4.04 16.81 -3.93
CA TYR A 135 -4.50 17.10 -5.30
C TYR A 135 -5.34 18.39 -5.41
N SER A 136 -6.01 18.79 -4.33
CA SER A 136 -6.82 20.01 -4.29
C SER A 136 -6.03 21.27 -3.92
N SER A 137 -4.74 21.17 -3.64
CA SER A 137 -3.88 22.28 -3.22
C SER A 137 -3.56 23.29 -4.32
N GLY A 138 -3.84 22.96 -5.59
CA GLY A 138 -3.43 23.76 -6.74
C GLY A 138 -1.95 23.60 -7.12
N LYS A 139 -1.21 22.71 -6.46
CA LYS A 139 0.19 22.38 -6.76
C LYS A 139 0.27 21.06 -7.53
N PRO A 140 1.33 20.83 -8.32
CA PRO A 140 1.64 19.49 -8.81
C PRO A 140 1.71 18.51 -7.65
N ALA A 141 1.02 17.37 -7.76
CA ALA A 141 0.98 16.36 -6.71
C ALA A 141 1.05 14.95 -7.27
N ILE A 142 1.79 14.09 -6.60
CA ILE A 142 1.81 12.64 -6.82
C ILE A 142 1.36 12.01 -5.52
N GLY A 143 0.17 11.43 -5.53
CA GLY A 143 -0.47 10.88 -4.32
C GLY A 143 -0.71 9.38 -4.43
N VAL A 144 -0.46 8.68 -3.33
CA VAL A 144 -0.82 7.27 -3.13
C VAL A 144 -1.72 7.18 -1.91
N GLY A 145 -2.93 6.69 -2.12
CA GLY A 145 -3.96 6.54 -1.09
C GLY A 145 -3.97 5.17 -0.43
N ALA A 146 -5.14 4.79 0.05
CA ALA A 146 -5.41 3.47 0.61
C ALA A 146 -5.15 2.35 -0.41
N GLY A 147 -4.73 1.19 0.07
CA GLY A 147 -4.54 -0.01 -0.73
C GLY A 147 -5.61 -1.05 -0.40
N ASN A 148 -6.55 -1.28 -1.29
CA ASN A 148 -7.50 -2.39 -1.16
C ASN A 148 -7.09 -3.54 -2.07
N THR A 149 -5.91 -4.12 -1.79
CA THR A 149 -5.23 -5.09 -2.63
C THR A 149 -6.03 -6.40 -2.75
N PRO A 150 -6.61 -6.71 -3.92
CA PRO A 150 -7.20 -8.02 -4.19
C PRO A 150 -6.15 -9.02 -4.64
N VAL A 151 -6.38 -10.29 -4.30
CA VAL A 151 -5.68 -11.45 -4.84
C VAL A 151 -6.66 -12.32 -5.58
N VAL A 152 -6.37 -12.68 -6.81
CA VAL A 152 -7.09 -13.73 -7.53
C VAL A 152 -6.28 -15.01 -7.48
N ILE A 153 -6.91 -16.12 -7.12
CA ILE A 153 -6.34 -17.48 -7.18
C ILE A 153 -7.21 -18.30 -8.12
N ASP A 154 -6.66 -18.65 -9.29
CA ASP A 154 -7.37 -19.48 -10.25
C ASP A 154 -7.05 -20.98 -10.08
N GLU A 155 -7.69 -21.81 -10.88
CA GLU A 155 -7.57 -23.27 -10.79
C GLU A 155 -6.22 -23.81 -11.25
N THR A 156 -5.38 -22.97 -11.87
CA THR A 156 -4.04 -23.37 -12.35
C THR A 156 -2.93 -22.98 -11.37
N ALA A 157 -3.29 -22.22 -10.33
CA ALA A 157 -2.35 -21.71 -9.34
C ALA A 157 -1.70 -22.80 -8.48
N ASP A 158 -0.44 -22.60 -8.10
CA ASP A 158 0.14 -23.36 -6.98
C ASP A 158 -0.47 -22.85 -5.67
N ILE A 159 -1.49 -23.58 -5.20
CA ILE A 159 -2.23 -23.25 -3.97
C ILE A 159 -1.31 -23.15 -2.74
N LYS A 160 -0.27 -23.99 -2.65
CA LYS A 160 0.67 -23.98 -1.52
C LYS A 160 1.44 -22.67 -1.48
N ARG A 161 1.97 -22.27 -2.64
CA ARG A 161 2.70 -21.01 -2.80
C ARG A 161 1.79 -19.82 -2.56
N ALA A 162 0.61 -19.80 -3.18
CA ALA A 162 -0.35 -18.71 -3.06
C ALA A 162 -0.74 -18.45 -1.59
N VAL A 163 -1.19 -19.48 -0.87
CA VAL A 163 -1.61 -19.34 0.53
C VAL A 163 -0.43 -18.98 1.44
N ALA A 164 0.75 -19.57 1.23
CA ALA A 164 1.93 -19.23 2.03
C ALA A 164 2.36 -17.78 1.83
N SER A 165 2.33 -17.28 0.60
CA SER A 165 2.69 -15.89 0.27
C SER A 165 1.68 -14.90 0.86
N VAL A 166 0.37 -15.15 0.72
CA VAL A 166 -0.68 -14.33 1.32
C VAL A 166 -0.56 -14.30 2.84
N LEU A 167 -0.34 -15.45 3.50
CA LEU A 167 -0.14 -15.49 4.94
C LEU A 167 1.09 -14.72 5.37
N MET A 168 2.22 -14.89 4.70
CA MET A 168 3.46 -14.17 5.00
C MET A 168 3.27 -12.65 4.87
N SER A 169 2.67 -12.21 3.78
CA SER A 169 2.40 -10.80 3.52
C SER A 169 1.40 -10.22 4.53
N LYS A 170 0.29 -10.93 4.79
CA LYS A 170 -0.77 -10.45 5.69
C LYS A 170 -0.38 -10.45 7.16
N THR A 171 0.61 -11.25 7.56
CA THR A 171 1.14 -11.28 8.93
C THR A 171 2.36 -10.40 9.13
N PHE A 172 2.99 -9.97 8.04
CA PHE A 172 4.10 -9.04 8.14
C PHE A 172 3.62 -7.73 8.77
N ASP A 173 4.25 -7.35 9.88
CA ASP A 173 3.90 -6.17 10.67
C ASP A 173 2.39 -6.09 11.01
N ASN A 174 1.78 -7.24 11.33
CA ASN A 174 0.34 -7.40 11.56
C ASN A 174 -0.54 -6.81 10.43
N GLY A 175 -0.11 -6.91 9.18
CA GLY A 175 -0.88 -6.48 8.01
C GLY A 175 -1.09 -4.97 7.90
N VAL A 176 -0.28 -4.16 8.59
CA VAL A 176 -0.40 -2.69 8.59
C VAL A 176 0.05 -2.07 7.27
N ILE A 177 0.86 -2.78 6.48
CA ILE A 177 1.32 -2.27 5.20
C ILE A 177 0.17 -2.20 4.21
N CYS A 178 -0.03 -1.03 3.59
CA CYS A 178 -1.11 -0.78 2.62
C CYS A 178 -1.07 -1.69 1.38
N ALA A 179 0.09 -2.28 1.07
CA ALA A 179 0.26 -3.23 -0.04
C ALA A 179 -0.07 -4.68 0.34
N SER A 180 -0.33 -4.98 1.64
CA SER A 180 -0.75 -6.32 2.05
C SER A 180 -2.15 -6.63 1.50
N GLU A 181 -2.38 -7.90 1.19
CA GLU A 181 -3.62 -8.36 0.60
C GLU A 181 -4.80 -8.10 1.55
N GLN A 182 -5.86 -7.53 1.04
CA GLN A 182 -7.09 -7.23 1.78
C GLN A 182 -8.18 -8.26 1.51
N SER A 183 -8.15 -8.86 0.33
CA SER A 183 -9.16 -9.81 -0.13
C SER A 183 -8.53 -10.89 -1.01
N VAL A 184 -9.02 -12.12 -0.87
CA VAL A 184 -8.69 -13.24 -1.75
C VAL A 184 -9.95 -13.66 -2.49
N VAL A 185 -9.92 -13.65 -3.82
CA VAL A 185 -10.99 -14.11 -4.69
C VAL A 185 -10.55 -15.43 -5.32
N VAL A 186 -11.22 -16.51 -5.00
CA VAL A 186 -10.82 -17.86 -5.37
C VAL A 186 -11.84 -18.47 -6.31
N VAL A 187 -11.37 -19.05 -7.41
CA VAL A 187 -12.22 -19.78 -8.35
C VAL A 187 -12.80 -21.03 -7.67
N ASP A 188 -14.07 -21.30 -7.94
CA ASP A 188 -14.88 -22.31 -7.25
C ASP A 188 -14.23 -23.70 -7.20
N SER A 189 -13.64 -24.14 -8.30
CA SER A 189 -13.01 -25.47 -8.42
C SER A 189 -11.85 -25.73 -7.44
N VAL A 190 -11.21 -24.66 -6.94
CA VAL A 190 -10.08 -24.76 -5.98
C VAL A 190 -10.39 -24.10 -4.63
N TYR A 191 -11.59 -23.55 -4.48
CA TYR A 191 -11.97 -22.78 -3.30
C TYR A 191 -11.80 -23.56 -1.99
N ASP A 192 -12.31 -24.79 -1.94
CA ASP A 192 -12.27 -25.58 -0.71
C ASP A 192 -10.84 -26.01 -0.36
N ALA A 193 -9.99 -26.29 -1.36
CA ALA A 193 -8.58 -26.58 -1.16
C ALA A 193 -7.80 -25.38 -0.60
N VAL A 194 -8.07 -24.18 -1.14
CA VAL A 194 -7.48 -22.92 -0.64
C VAL A 194 -7.94 -22.63 0.79
N ARG A 195 -9.23 -22.81 1.05
CA ARG A 195 -9.85 -22.62 2.37
C ARG A 195 -9.24 -23.52 3.43
N GLU A 196 -9.12 -24.83 3.13
CA GLU A 196 -8.49 -25.83 4.01
C GLU A 196 -7.01 -25.50 4.25
N ARG A 197 -6.32 -25.06 3.20
CA ARG A 197 -4.91 -24.68 3.30
C ARG A 197 -4.71 -23.48 4.21
N PHE A 198 -5.56 -22.46 4.14
CA PHE A 198 -5.54 -21.34 5.10
C PHE A 198 -5.77 -21.82 6.52
N ALA A 199 -6.82 -22.61 6.75
CA ALA A 199 -7.18 -23.13 8.08
C ALA A 199 -6.03 -23.94 8.71
N SER A 200 -5.37 -24.80 7.94
CA SER A 200 -4.25 -25.63 8.44
C SER A 200 -2.96 -24.87 8.70
N HIS A 201 -2.85 -23.60 8.26
CA HIS A 201 -1.63 -22.77 8.40
C HIS A 201 -1.81 -21.53 9.29
N GLY A 202 -2.87 -21.52 10.10
CA GLY A 202 -3.13 -20.44 11.07
C GLY A 202 -4.19 -19.42 10.66
N GLY A 203 -4.92 -19.67 9.59
CA GLY A 203 -6.14 -18.93 9.23
C GLY A 203 -7.32 -19.38 10.09
N TYR A 204 -7.96 -18.46 10.79
CA TYR A 204 -9.18 -18.71 11.54
C TYR A 204 -10.40 -18.27 10.72
N LEU A 205 -11.22 -19.22 10.31
CA LEU A 205 -12.42 -18.98 9.52
C LEU A 205 -13.56 -18.55 10.43
N LEU A 206 -13.92 -17.26 10.35
CA LEU A 206 -14.99 -16.67 11.13
C LEU A 206 -16.37 -17.23 10.72
N GLN A 207 -17.20 -17.59 11.68
CA GLN A 207 -18.52 -18.14 11.43
C GLN A 207 -19.63 -17.43 12.20
N GLY A 208 -20.81 -17.35 11.60
CA GLY A 208 -22.03 -16.87 12.26
C GLY A 208 -21.83 -15.57 13.04
N LYS A 209 -21.93 -15.62 14.35
CA LYS A 209 -21.81 -14.45 15.23
C LYS A 209 -20.41 -13.83 15.24
N GLU A 210 -19.36 -14.63 15.08
CA GLU A 210 -17.98 -14.13 15.04
C GLU A 210 -17.72 -13.28 13.78
N LEU A 211 -18.21 -13.74 12.61
CA LEU A 211 -18.13 -12.98 11.36
C LEU A 211 -18.82 -11.63 11.53
N LYS A 212 -20.03 -11.62 12.07
CA LYS A 212 -20.77 -10.37 12.29
C LYS A 212 -20.06 -9.46 13.31
N ALA A 213 -19.52 -9.99 14.38
CA ALA A 213 -18.81 -9.22 15.38
C ALA A 213 -17.54 -8.56 14.82
N VAL A 214 -16.81 -9.24 13.94
CA VAL A 214 -15.66 -8.64 13.27
C VAL A 214 -16.10 -7.60 12.24
N GLN A 215 -17.17 -7.85 11.43
CA GLN A 215 -17.74 -6.83 10.55
C GLN A 215 -18.06 -5.53 11.30
N ASP A 216 -18.66 -5.62 12.48
CA ASP A 216 -19.10 -4.47 13.27
C ASP A 216 -17.93 -3.62 13.81
N ILE A 217 -16.71 -4.17 13.87
CA ILE A 217 -15.53 -3.44 14.34
C ILE A 217 -14.54 -3.02 13.23
N ILE A 218 -14.69 -3.49 12.00
CA ILE A 218 -13.81 -3.09 10.88
C ILE A 218 -13.96 -1.60 10.60
N LEU A 219 -15.19 -1.13 10.51
CA LEU A 219 -15.49 0.28 10.25
C LEU A 219 -16.10 0.95 11.49
N LYS A 220 -15.73 2.20 11.71
CA LYS A 220 -16.34 3.06 12.72
C LYS A 220 -16.69 4.41 12.09
N ASN A 221 -17.97 4.78 12.14
CA ASN A 221 -18.48 6.01 11.50
C ASN A 221 -18.12 6.09 9.99
N GLY A 222 -18.22 4.97 9.28
CA GLY A 222 -17.92 4.90 7.84
C GLY A 222 -16.43 4.94 7.47
N ALA A 223 -15.52 4.92 8.44
CA ALA A 223 -14.07 4.90 8.20
C ALA A 223 -13.41 3.70 8.89
N LEU A 224 -12.21 3.33 8.45
CA LEU A 224 -11.42 2.26 9.09
C LEU A 224 -11.24 2.53 10.59
N ASN A 225 -11.58 1.54 11.40
CA ASN A 225 -11.42 1.63 12.85
C ASN A 225 -9.93 1.57 13.24
N ALA A 226 -9.40 2.69 13.71
CA ALA A 226 -7.99 2.80 14.12
C ALA A 226 -7.59 1.83 15.24
N ALA A 227 -8.55 1.26 16.00
CA ALA A 227 -8.27 0.33 17.09
C ALA A 227 -7.80 -1.05 16.61
N ILE A 228 -8.14 -1.46 15.36
CA ILE A 228 -7.72 -2.76 14.82
C ILE A 228 -6.42 -2.66 13.99
N VAL A 229 -6.01 -1.45 13.60
CA VAL A 229 -4.85 -1.24 12.71
C VAL A 229 -3.57 -1.73 13.38
N GLY A 230 -2.87 -2.66 12.71
CA GLY A 230 -1.61 -3.24 13.19
C GLY A 230 -1.76 -4.14 14.43
N GLN A 231 -2.97 -4.47 14.86
CA GLN A 231 -3.19 -5.38 15.98
C GLN A 231 -3.07 -6.85 15.54
N PRO A 232 -2.55 -7.74 16.39
CA PRO A 232 -2.53 -9.17 16.09
C PRO A 232 -3.95 -9.75 16.07
N ALA A 233 -4.14 -10.88 15.37
CA ALA A 233 -5.44 -11.51 15.16
C ALA A 233 -6.22 -11.79 16.45
N TYR A 234 -5.55 -12.28 17.51
CA TYR A 234 -6.19 -12.54 18.79
C TYR A 234 -6.75 -11.26 19.44
N LYS A 235 -6.04 -10.12 19.28
CA LYS A 235 -6.48 -8.84 19.82
C LYS A 235 -7.72 -8.30 19.10
N ILE A 236 -7.80 -8.53 17.80
CA ILE A 236 -8.98 -8.16 16.99
C ILE A 236 -10.18 -9.02 17.42
N ALA A 237 -9.97 -10.32 17.64
CA ALA A 237 -11.01 -11.21 18.18
C ALA A 237 -11.50 -10.76 19.58
N GLU A 238 -10.59 -10.39 20.48
CA GLU A 238 -10.95 -9.83 21.80
C GLU A 238 -11.78 -8.54 21.67
N LEU A 239 -11.38 -7.63 20.77
CA LEU A 239 -12.13 -6.40 20.49
C LEU A 239 -13.53 -6.67 19.93
N ALA A 240 -13.68 -7.78 19.19
CA ALA A 240 -14.96 -8.26 18.69
C ALA A 240 -15.76 -9.08 19.70
N GLY A 241 -15.21 -9.34 20.90
CA GLY A 241 -15.91 -10.01 22.01
C GLY A 241 -15.84 -11.54 22.00
N PHE A 242 -14.84 -12.14 21.34
CA PHE A 242 -14.59 -13.59 21.37
C PHE A 242 -13.10 -13.90 21.44
N THR A 243 -12.75 -15.18 21.58
CA THR A 243 -11.36 -15.63 21.66
C THR A 243 -11.03 -16.63 20.56
N VAL A 244 -9.78 -16.62 20.13
CA VAL A 244 -9.24 -17.54 19.11
C VAL A 244 -8.01 -18.26 19.65
N PRO A 245 -7.63 -19.42 19.09
CA PRO A 245 -6.40 -20.11 19.48
C PRO A 245 -5.17 -19.19 19.36
N ALA A 246 -4.21 -19.35 20.27
CA ALA A 246 -2.97 -18.53 20.27
C ALA A 246 -2.12 -18.69 19.00
N THR A 247 -2.34 -19.77 18.25
CA THR A 247 -1.69 -20.04 16.95
C THR A 247 -2.34 -19.31 15.77
N THR A 248 -3.46 -18.61 15.99
CA THR A 248 -4.17 -17.87 14.95
C THR A 248 -3.31 -16.73 14.43
N LYS A 249 -3.02 -16.76 13.13
CA LYS A 249 -2.23 -15.76 12.43
C LYS A 249 -3.10 -14.68 11.80
N ILE A 250 -4.20 -15.09 11.16
CA ILE A 250 -5.16 -14.20 10.49
C ILE A 250 -6.60 -14.61 10.76
N LEU A 251 -7.51 -13.65 10.75
CA LEU A 251 -8.97 -13.86 10.76
C LEU A 251 -9.49 -13.79 9.33
N ILE A 252 -10.27 -14.77 8.89
CA ILE A 252 -10.81 -14.85 7.54
C ILE A 252 -12.33 -14.77 7.57
N GLY A 253 -12.89 -13.76 6.91
CA GLY A 253 -14.32 -13.64 6.67
C GLY A 253 -14.68 -14.17 5.28
N GLU A 254 -15.46 -15.25 5.22
CA GLU A 254 -16.05 -15.74 3.97
C GLU A 254 -17.28 -14.88 3.66
N VAL A 255 -17.18 -14.00 2.67
CA VAL A 255 -18.20 -13.01 2.31
C VAL A 255 -18.55 -13.10 0.82
N LYS A 256 -19.73 -12.59 0.45
CA LYS A 256 -20.26 -12.75 -0.92
C LYS A 256 -20.33 -11.45 -1.69
N VAL A 257 -20.55 -10.35 -0.98
CA VAL A 257 -20.85 -9.06 -1.59
C VAL A 257 -19.58 -8.23 -1.67
N VAL A 258 -19.38 -7.59 -2.81
CA VAL A 258 -18.30 -6.60 -3.02
C VAL A 258 -18.96 -5.25 -3.26
N ASP A 259 -19.24 -4.53 -2.19
CA ASP A 259 -19.74 -3.15 -2.23
C ASP A 259 -19.47 -2.43 -0.91
N GLU A 260 -19.86 -1.17 -0.83
CA GLU A 260 -19.66 -0.29 0.34
C GLU A 260 -20.34 -0.78 1.63
N SER A 261 -21.35 -1.64 1.53
CA SER A 261 -22.10 -2.17 2.69
C SER A 261 -21.38 -3.31 3.41
N GLU A 262 -20.41 -3.96 2.73
CA GLU A 262 -19.63 -5.08 3.28
C GLU A 262 -18.32 -4.58 3.91
N PRO A 263 -18.19 -4.57 5.25
CA PRO A 263 -16.97 -4.10 5.90
C PRO A 263 -15.70 -4.86 5.49
N PHE A 264 -15.80 -6.16 5.19
CA PHE A 264 -14.66 -6.94 4.70
C PHE A 264 -14.20 -6.53 3.31
N ALA A 265 -15.03 -5.85 2.51
CA ALA A 265 -14.63 -5.36 1.20
C ALA A 265 -13.71 -4.12 1.26
N HIS A 266 -13.58 -3.48 2.41
CA HIS A 266 -12.73 -2.30 2.63
C HIS A 266 -11.29 -2.67 3.04
N GLU A 267 -10.39 -1.69 2.98
CA GLU A 267 -9.04 -1.81 3.55
C GLU A 267 -9.10 -1.99 5.06
N LYS A 268 -8.33 -2.94 5.62
CA LYS A 268 -8.40 -3.30 7.04
C LYS A 268 -7.11 -3.03 7.82
N LEU A 269 -5.97 -2.91 7.14
CA LEU A 269 -4.64 -2.66 7.73
C LEU A 269 -4.36 -3.50 9.00
N SER A 270 -4.74 -4.77 8.95
CA SER A 270 -4.71 -5.71 10.07
C SER A 270 -4.68 -7.15 9.55
N PRO A 271 -4.36 -8.17 10.34
CA PRO A 271 -4.41 -9.57 9.92
C PRO A 271 -5.85 -10.09 9.81
N THR A 272 -6.67 -9.35 9.06
CA THR A 272 -8.07 -9.67 8.74
C THR A 272 -8.23 -9.70 7.22
N LEU A 273 -8.71 -10.81 6.67
CA LEU A 273 -8.78 -11.09 5.24
C LEU A 273 -10.21 -11.41 4.82
N ALA A 274 -10.68 -10.80 3.73
CA ALA A 274 -11.89 -11.25 3.07
C ALA A 274 -11.61 -12.45 2.16
N MET A 275 -12.51 -13.41 2.07
CA MET A 275 -12.41 -14.52 1.13
C MET A 275 -13.72 -14.63 0.34
N TYR A 276 -13.59 -14.52 -0.97
CA TYR A 276 -14.69 -14.58 -1.93
C TYR A 276 -14.58 -15.81 -2.81
N ARG A 277 -15.73 -16.42 -3.13
CA ARG A 277 -15.85 -17.47 -4.13
C ARG A 277 -16.26 -16.86 -5.46
N ALA A 278 -15.63 -17.26 -6.54
CA ALA A 278 -16.00 -16.89 -7.91
C ALA A 278 -16.26 -18.16 -8.73
N LYS A 279 -17.25 -18.16 -9.60
CA LYS A 279 -17.61 -19.33 -10.43
C LYS A 279 -16.49 -19.71 -11.40
N ASP A 280 -15.77 -18.72 -11.92
CA ASP A 280 -14.71 -18.84 -12.92
C ASP A 280 -13.70 -17.68 -12.80
N PHE A 281 -12.69 -17.69 -13.65
CA PHE A 281 -11.64 -16.66 -13.68
C PHE A 281 -12.21 -15.26 -13.99
N GLU A 282 -13.16 -15.16 -14.92
CA GLU A 282 -13.75 -13.89 -15.33
C GLU A 282 -14.50 -13.21 -14.16
N GLU A 283 -15.33 -13.96 -13.44
CA GLU A 283 -15.98 -13.44 -12.24
C GLU A 283 -14.98 -13.06 -11.14
N ALA A 284 -13.86 -13.81 -11.03
CA ALA A 284 -12.81 -13.47 -10.07
C ALA A 284 -12.16 -12.13 -10.41
N VAL A 285 -11.88 -11.87 -11.68
CA VAL A 285 -11.35 -10.58 -12.17
C VAL A 285 -12.36 -9.47 -11.94
N GLU A 286 -13.65 -9.66 -12.26
CA GLU A 286 -14.70 -8.67 -12.00
C GLU A 286 -14.80 -8.28 -10.51
N LYS A 287 -14.73 -9.27 -9.60
CA LYS A 287 -14.73 -8.99 -8.16
C LYS A 287 -13.48 -8.23 -7.73
N ALA A 288 -12.31 -8.60 -8.26
CA ALA A 288 -11.06 -7.90 -7.98
C ALA A 288 -11.10 -6.44 -8.49
N GLU A 289 -11.65 -6.20 -9.69
CA GLU A 289 -11.84 -4.85 -10.22
C GLU A 289 -12.74 -3.99 -9.32
N LYS A 290 -13.86 -4.56 -8.84
CA LYS A 290 -14.75 -3.87 -7.90
C LYS A 290 -14.04 -3.52 -6.58
N LEU A 291 -13.24 -4.44 -6.03
CA LEU A 291 -12.43 -4.18 -4.82
C LEU A 291 -11.42 -3.06 -5.05
N VAL A 292 -10.75 -3.03 -6.20
CA VAL A 292 -9.84 -1.94 -6.58
C VAL A 292 -10.59 -0.62 -6.70
N ALA A 293 -11.77 -0.61 -7.33
CA ALA A 293 -12.57 0.59 -7.50
C ALA A 293 -13.03 1.20 -6.17
N MET A 294 -13.26 0.38 -5.14
CA MET A 294 -13.68 0.82 -3.80
C MET A 294 -12.59 1.55 -3.00
N GLY A 295 -11.30 1.41 -3.33
CA GLY A 295 -10.27 2.09 -2.55
C GLY A 295 -8.82 1.75 -2.91
N GLY A 296 -8.59 0.97 -3.97
CA GLY A 296 -7.27 0.48 -4.36
C GLY A 296 -6.73 1.03 -5.68
N ILE A 297 -7.42 1.99 -6.31
CA ILE A 297 -6.99 2.54 -7.61
C ILE A 297 -5.58 3.11 -7.51
N GLY A 298 -4.71 2.69 -8.46
CA GLY A 298 -3.31 3.13 -8.51
C GLY A 298 -2.40 2.42 -7.50
N HIS A 299 -2.89 1.44 -6.72
CA HIS A 299 -2.08 0.77 -5.69
C HIS A 299 -1.54 -0.60 -6.16
N THR A 300 -2.08 -1.69 -5.71
CA THR A 300 -1.55 -3.06 -5.94
C THR A 300 -2.68 -4.05 -6.21
N SER A 301 -2.44 -5.02 -7.09
CA SER A 301 -3.24 -6.22 -7.28
C SER A 301 -2.34 -7.43 -7.49
N CYS A 302 -2.86 -8.64 -7.26
CA CYS A 302 -2.09 -9.88 -7.37
C CYS A 302 -2.92 -10.97 -8.05
N LEU A 303 -2.27 -11.78 -8.89
CA LEU A 303 -2.83 -12.96 -9.54
C LEU A 303 -1.92 -14.16 -9.29
N TYR A 304 -2.47 -15.26 -8.80
CA TYR A 304 -1.84 -16.56 -8.80
C TYR A 304 -2.47 -17.42 -9.89
N THR A 305 -1.68 -17.76 -10.88
CA THR A 305 -2.02 -18.54 -12.07
C THR A 305 -0.76 -19.25 -12.57
N ASP A 306 -0.90 -20.24 -13.43
CA ASP A 306 0.20 -20.78 -14.23
C ASP A 306 0.49 -19.82 -15.40
N GLN A 307 1.37 -18.83 -15.15
CA GLN A 307 1.66 -17.76 -16.11
C GLN A 307 2.22 -18.27 -17.44
N ASP A 308 2.91 -19.42 -17.43
CA ASP A 308 3.55 -19.98 -18.63
C ASP A 308 2.51 -20.64 -19.56
N ASN A 309 1.47 -21.24 -18.97
CA ASN A 309 0.39 -21.91 -19.71
C ASN A 309 -0.89 -21.07 -19.84
N GLN A 310 -0.98 -19.93 -19.13
CA GLN A 310 -2.15 -19.01 -19.14
C GLN A 310 -1.73 -17.56 -19.40
N PRO A 311 -0.91 -17.24 -20.42
CA PRO A 311 -0.43 -15.88 -20.66
C PRO A 311 -1.57 -14.90 -21.00
N GLU A 312 -2.68 -15.39 -21.57
CA GLU A 312 -3.87 -14.59 -21.86
C GLU A 312 -4.58 -14.12 -20.57
N ARG A 313 -4.58 -14.93 -19.52
CA ARG A 313 -5.13 -14.53 -18.21
C ARG A 313 -4.27 -13.46 -17.55
N VAL A 314 -2.95 -13.57 -17.65
CA VAL A 314 -2.02 -12.55 -17.18
C VAL A 314 -2.26 -11.23 -17.91
N ALA A 315 -2.39 -11.27 -19.23
CA ALA A 315 -2.65 -10.11 -20.06
C ALA A 315 -4.03 -9.48 -19.73
N HIS A 316 -5.07 -10.32 -19.63
CA HIS A 316 -6.42 -9.85 -19.29
C HIS A 316 -6.47 -9.20 -17.88
N PHE A 317 -5.91 -9.87 -16.86
CA PHE A 317 -5.82 -9.31 -15.52
C PHE A 317 -5.07 -7.97 -15.51
N GLY A 318 -3.95 -7.89 -16.24
CA GLY A 318 -3.17 -6.67 -16.38
C GLY A 318 -3.94 -5.50 -17.01
N GLN A 319 -4.81 -5.81 -17.97
CA GLN A 319 -5.66 -4.79 -18.63
C GLN A 319 -6.81 -4.30 -17.74
N MET A 320 -7.38 -5.21 -16.92
CA MET A 320 -8.53 -4.88 -16.09
C MET A 320 -8.14 -4.17 -14.79
N MET A 321 -7.00 -4.48 -14.22
CA MET A 321 -6.59 -3.93 -12.92
C MET A 321 -6.05 -2.50 -13.06
N LYS A 322 -6.79 -1.54 -12.51
CA LYS A 322 -6.38 -0.12 -12.44
C LYS A 322 -5.40 0.13 -11.28
N THR A 323 -4.34 -0.66 -11.23
CA THR A 323 -3.30 -0.60 -10.19
C THR A 323 -1.93 -0.32 -10.79
N ALA A 324 -1.07 0.38 -10.06
CA ALA A 324 0.28 0.71 -10.53
C ALA A 324 1.25 -0.47 -10.38
N ARG A 325 0.92 -1.44 -9.53
CA ARG A 325 1.70 -2.65 -9.33
C ARG A 325 0.83 -3.88 -9.47
N ILE A 326 1.18 -4.74 -10.39
CA ILE A 326 0.55 -6.04 -10.63
C ILE A 326 1.59 -7.11 -10.35
N LEU A 327 1.26 -8.03 -9.46
CA LEU A 327 2.09 -9.19 -9.10
C LEU A 327 1.47 -10.46 -9.69
N ILE A 328 2.31 -11.32 -10.27
CA ILE A 328 1.89 -12.60 -10.82
C ILE A 328 2.63 -13.73 -10.08
#